data_5806b0d73535ab711e98320f29d803db
#
_entry.id   5806b0d73535ab711e98320f29d803db
#
_cell.length_a   1.000
_cell.length_b   1.000
_cell.length_c   1.000
_cell.angle_alpha   90.00
_cell.angle_beta   90.00
_cell.angle_gamma   90.00
#
_symmetry.space_group_name_H-M   'P 1'
#
loop_
_entity.id
_entity.type
_entity.pdbx_description
1 polymer ?
#
loop_
_entity_poly.entity_id
_entity_poly.type
_entity_poly.pdbx_seq_one_letter_code
_entity_poly.pdbx_strand_id
1 'polypeptide(L)'
;MSTSKELIIYTDGASRGNPGPGGYGVILQWGGRSKELSAGYRRTTNNRMELMAVIAALEALNREGLNITIYSDSQYVVKAVSEGWLRKWIMTGFAGGKKNKDLWMRYHQLAQKQKVKFVWVRGHADNPMNNRCDVLATTAADGRNLQVDEGFENNGEV
;
A
#
# COMPACT_ATOMS: atom_id res chain seq x y z
N MET A 1 -25.66 16.65 -14.38
CA MET A 1 -24.27 16.77 -14.20
C MET A 1 -23.77 15.88 -13.08
N SER A 2 -23.12 14.90 -13.38
CA SER A 2 -22.55 14.15 -12.30
C SER A 2 -21.05 14.34 -12.34
N THR A 3 -20.55 14.90 -11.30
CA THR A 3 -19.15 14.87 -11.10
C THR A 3 -18.85 13.51 -10.52
N SER A 4 -18.02 12.77 -11.22
CA SER A 4 -17.52 11.55 -10.64
C SER A 4 -16.79 11.92 -9.35
N LYS A 5 -17.25 11.37 -8.25
CA LYS A 5 -16.57 11.57 -6.98
C LYS A 5 -15.23 10.88 -7.06
N GLU A 6 -14.23 11.52 -6.50
CA GLU A 6 -12.90 10.94 -6.38
C GLU A 6 -12.79 10.24 -5.04
N LEU A 7 -12.30 9.02 -5.07
CA LEU A 7 -11.95 8.30 -3.86
C LEU A 7 -10.53 8.69 -3.48
N ILE A 8 -10.35 9.16 -2.27
CA ILE A 8 -9.03 9.55 -1.76
C ILE A 8 -8.59 8.50 -0.77
N ILE A 9 -7.38 8.00 -0.96
CA ILE A 9 -6.79 6.97 -0.11
C ILE A 9 -5.48 7.48 0.43
N TYR A 10 -5.29 7.32 1.75
CA TYR A 10 -4.03 7.59 2.43
C TYR A 10 -3.49 6.25 2.91
N THR A 11 -2.21 6.02 2.74
CA THR A 11 -1.58 4.76 3.11
C THR A 11 -0.26 4.99 3.82
N ASP A 12 0.08 4.07 4.71
CA ASP A 12 1.40 4.01 5.31
C ASP A 12 1.71 2.57 5.72
N GLY A 13 2.98 2.25 5.75
CA GLY A 13 3.47 0.96 6.20
C GLY A 13 4.70 1.16 7.07
N ALA A 14 4.89 0.26 8.02
CA ALA A 14 6.00 0.34 8.95
C ALA A 14 6.46 -1.06 9.33
N SER A 15 7.75 -1.19 9.70
CA SER A 15 8.25 -2.41 10.30
C SER A 15 9.19 -2.06 11.44
N ARG A 16 9.15 -2.91 12.47
CA ARG A 16 10.05 -2.82 13.61
C ARG A 16 11.26 -3.69 13.31
N GLY A 17 12.24 -3.10 12.64
CA GLY A 17 13.32 -3.85 12.02
C GLY A 17 12.97 -4.22 10.59
N ASN A 18 13.94 -4.52 9.78
CA ASN A 18 13.73 -4.76 8.36
C ASN A 18 14.58 -5.96 7.91
N PRO A 19 14.10 -7.20 8.10
CA PRO A 19 12.73 -7.59 8.45
C PRO A 19 12.45 -7.57 9.96
N GLY A 20 11.15 -7.55 10.25
CA GLY A 20 10.68 -7.61 11.63
C GLY A 20 9.16 -7.50 11.65
N PRO A 21 8.54 -7.38 12.84
CA PRO A 21 7.10 -7.15 12.91
C PRO A 21 6.74 -5.88 12.18
N GLY A 22 5.66 -5.91 11.41
CA GLY A 22 5.24 -4.76 10.65
C GLY A 22 3.74 -4.62 10.61
N GLY A 23 3.29 -3.50 10.04
CA GLY A 23 1.88 -3.24 9.89
C GLY A 23 1.62 -2.19 8.84
N TYR A 24 0.36 -2.09 8.45
CA TYR A 24 -0.07 -1.02 7.55
C TYR A 24 -1.27 -0.28 8.10
N GLY A 25 -1.45 0.94 7.63
CA GLY A 25 -2.61 1.75 7.93
C GLY A 25 -3.13 2.41 6.67
N VAL A 26 -4.46 2.48 6.57
CA VAL A 26 -5.16 3.01 5.41
C VAL A 26 -6.31 3.88 5.89
N ILE A 27 -6.52 5.00 5.22
CA ILE A 27 -7.75 5.79 5.37
C ILE A 27 -8.36 5.95 3.98
N LEU A 28 -9.63 5.56 3.85
CA LEU A 28 -10.39 5.72 2.61
C LEU A 28 -11.40 6.85 2.84
N GLN A 29 -11.41 7.83 1.94
CA GLN A 29 -12.36 8.95 2.02
C GLN A 29 -13.19 9.03 0.75
N TRP A 30 -14.50 8.97 0.91
CA TRP A 30 -15.44 9.05 -0.19
C TRP A 30 -16.56 10.02 0.21
N GLY A 31 -16.56 11.20 -0.42
CA GLY A 31 -17.50 12.24 -0.01
C GLY A 31 -17.25 12.62 1.44
N GLY A 32 -18.30 12.63 2.24
CA GLY A 32 -18.18 12.94 3.67
C GLY A 32 -17.89 11.75 4.56
N ARG A 33 -17.59 10.58 3.99
CA ARG A 33 -17.37 9.35 4.75
C ARG A 33 -15.91 8.96 4.75
N SER A 34 -15.47 8.36 5.83
CA SER A 34 -14.12 7.80 5.89
C SER A 34 -14.14 6.44 6.58
N LYS A 35 -13.14 5.61 6.23
CA LYS A 35 -12.98 4.29 6.80
C LYS A 35 -11.49 4.03 7.01
N GLU A 36 -11.16 3.46 8.15
CA GLU A 36 -9.79 3.08 8.47
C GLU A 36 -9.60 1.58 8.34
N LEU A 37 -8.45 1.17 7.83
CA LEU A 37 -8.05 -0.23 7.78
C LEU A 37 -6.65 -0.35 8.36
N SER A 38 -6.37 -1.45 9.03
CA SER A 38 -5.02 -1.74 9.51
C SER A 38 -4.87 -3.23 9.72
N ALA A 39 -3.62 -3.71 9.65
CA ALA A 39 -3.29 -5.08 10.00
C ALA A 39 -1.81 -5.15 10.32
N GLY A 40 -1.44 -6.11 11.17
CA GLY A 40 -0.07 -6.35 11.56
C GLY A 40 0.40 -7.74 11.13
N TYR A 41 1.70 -7.84 10.90
CA TYR A 41 2.36 -9.07 10.45
C TYR A 41 3.57 -9.34 11.33
N ARG A 42 3.79 -10.61 11.67
CA ARG A 42 4.84 -10.97 12.61
C ARG A 42 6.25 -10.80 12.05
N ARG A 43 6.41 -10.93 10.73
CA ARG A 43 7.70 -10.78 10.08
C ARG A 43 7.51 -10.34 8.64
N THR A 44 8.00 -9.17 8.31
CA THR A 44 7.83 -8.56 6.99
C THR A 44 8.87 -7.48 6.81
N THR A 45 8.75 -6.68 5.74
CA THR A 45 9.64 -5.55 5.50
C THR A 45 8.84 -4.27 5.37
N ASN A 46 9.53 -3.15 5.50
CA ASN A 46 8.90 -1.85 5.35
C ASN A 46 8.27 -1.69 3.96
N ASN A 47 9.00 -2.04 2.91
CA ASN A 47 8.47 -1.90 1.54
C ASN A 47 7.26 -2.79 1.30
N ARG A 48 7.24 -4.00 1.86
CA ARG A 48 6.08 -4.87 1.73
C ARG A 48 4.85 -4.27 2.41
N MET A 49 5.03 -3.67 3.59
CA MET A 49 3.92 -3.05 4.30
C MET A 49 3.40 -1.79 3.61
N GLU A 50 4.29 -1.00 3.02
CA GLU A 50 3.87 0.15 2.21
C GLU A 50 3.02 -0.28 1.03
N LEU A 51 3.46 -1.33 0.33
CA LEU A 51 2.72 -1.85 -0.82
C LEU A 51 1.45 -2.57 -0.38
N MET A 52 1.49 -3.32 0.72
CA MET A 52 0.32 -4.02 1.23
C MET A 52 -0.78 -3.05 1.65
N ALA A 53 -0.43 -1.87 2.16
CA ALA A 53 -1.42 -0.85 2.48
C ALA A 53 -2.23 -0.48 1.24
N VAL A 54 -1.56 -0.28 0.10
CA VAL A 54 -2.23 0.04 -1.16
C VAL A 54 -3.10 -1.11 -1.61
N ILE A 55 -2.59 -2.33 -1.53
CA ILE A 55 -3.33 -3.52 -1.93
C ILE A 55 -4.59 -3.69 -1.07
N ALA A 56 -4.46 -3.55 0.24
CA ALA A 56 -5.59 -3.67 1.15
C ALA A 56 -6.67 -2.64 0.85
N ALA A 57 -6.25 -1.40 0.54
CA ALA A 57 -7.18 -0.35 0.17
C ALA A 57 -7.96 -0.71 -1.08
N LEU A 58 -7.27 -1.18 -2.12
CA LEU A 58 -7.93 -1.55 -3.37
C LEU A 58 -8.82 -2.79 -3.22
N GLU A 59 -8.39 -3.75 -2.41
CA GLU A 59 -9.20 -4.95 -2.15
C GLU A 59 -10.48 -4.65 -1.38
N ALA A 60 -10.52 -3.55 -0.64
CA ALA A 60 -11.70 -3.15 0.10
C ALA A 60 -12.80 -2.56 -0.78
N LEU A 61 -12.50 -2.28 -2.05
CA LEU A 61 -13.45 -1.64 -2.95
C LEU A 61 -14.34 -2.70 -3.60
N ASN A 62 -15.64 -2.36 -3.72
CA ASN A 62 -16.61 -3.24 -4.34
C ASN A 62 -17.12 -2.70 -5.69
N ARG A 63 -16.46 -1.69 -6.25
CA ARG A 63 -16.79 -1.11 -7.55
C ARG A 63 -15.54 -1.01 -8.40
N GLU A 64 -15.74 -0.97 -9.71
CA GLU A 64 -14.67 -0.78 -10.68
C GLU A 64 -14.83 0.57 -11.38
N GLY A 65 -13.77 1.01 -12.03
CA GLY A 65 -13.80 2.25 -12.79
C GLY A 65 -13.79 3.51 -11.95
N LEU A 66 -13.37 3.41 -10.70
CA LEU A 66 -13.31 4.56 -9.80
C LEU A 66 -12.07 5.42 -10.09
N ASN A 67 -12.24 6.72 -9.93
CA ASN A 67 -11.10 7.65 -9.92
C ASN A 67 -10.52 7.69 -8.52
N ILE A 68 -9.29 7.24 -8.39
CA ILE A 68 -8.64 7.07 -7.08
C ILE A 68 -7.34 7.86 -7.05
N THR A 69 -7.17 8.65 -6.01
CA THR A 69 -5.89 9.30 -5.70
C THR A 69 -5.36 8.70 -4.42
N ILE A 70 -4.14 8.16 -4.48
CA ILE A 70 -3.49 7.53 -3.33
C ILE A 70 -2.32 8.40 -2.89
N TYR A 71 -2.36 8.84 -1.63
CA TYR A 71 -1.28 9.59 -1.01
C TYR A 71 -0.40 8.65 -0.21
N SER A 72 0.88 8.62 -0.53
CA SER A 72 1.86 7.74 0.11
C SER A 72 3.18 8.48 0.29
N ASP A 73 3.86 8.22 1.39
CA ASP A 73 5.21 8.75 1.60
C ASP A 73 6.30 7.76 1.12
N SER A 74 5.91 6.63 0.58
CA SER A 74 6.86 5.64 0.07
C SER A 74 7.30 5.98 -1.35
N GLN A 75 8.52 6.46 -1.49
CA GLN A 75 9.07 6.69 -2.83
C GLN A 75 9.15 5.40 -3.64
N TYR A 76 9.43 4.28 -2.96
CA TYR A 76 9.48 2.98 -3.61
C TYR A 76 8.17 2.66 -4.34
N VAL A 77 7.03 2.80 -3.64
CA VAL A 77 5.73 2.48 -4.22
C VAL A 77 5.34 3.51 -5.27
N VAL A 78 5.44 4.79 -4.93
CA VAL A 78 4.98 5.86 -5.83
C VAL A 78 5.78 5.86 -7.13
N LYS A 79 7.09 5.76 -7.05
CA LYS A 79 7.94 5.79 -8.24
C LYS A 79 7.81 4.55 -9.10
N ALA A 80 7.63 3.39 -8.48
CA ALA A 80 7.45 2.15 -9.25
C ALA A 80 6.28 2.27 -10.22
N VAL A 81 5.21 2.91 -9.80
CA VAL A 81 4.04 3.10 -10.65
C VAL A 81 4.19 4.33 -11.55
N SER A 82 4.57 5.47 -10.96
CA SER A 82 4.57 6.75 -11.67
C SER A 82 5.66 6.86 -12.72
N GLU A 83 6.81 6.23 -12.50
CA GLU A 83 7.94 6.31 -13.42
C GLU A 83 8.07 5.08 -14.32
N GLY A 84 7.07 4.20 -14.29
CA GLY A 84 7.03 3.06 -15.19
C GLY A 84 7.93 1.89 -14.82
N TRP A 85 8.52 1.89 -13.61
CA TRP A 85 9.39 0.79 -13.18
C TRP A 85 8.63 -0.52 -13.09
N LEU A 86 7.41 -0.48 -12.55
CA LEU A 86 6.59 -1.68 -12.43
C LEU A 86 6.32 -2.30 -13.80
N ARG A 87 6.00 -1.47 -14.79
CA ARG A 87 5.74 -1.96 -16.15
C ARG A 87 6.97 -2.71 -16.68
N LYS A 88 8.16 -2.15 -16.48
CA LYS A 88 9.39 -2.80 -16.90
C LYS A 88 9.61 -4.11 -16.17
N TRP A 89 9.37 -4.14 -14.87
CA TRP A 89 9.54 -5.35 -14.07
C TRP A 89 8.63 -6.46 -14.56
N ILE A 90 7.38 -6.13 -14.86
CA ILE A 90 6.42 -7.11 -15.38
C ILE A 90 6.89 -7.64 -16.73
N MET A 91 7.35 -6.77 -17.61
CA MET A 91 7.82 -7.17 -18.94
C MET A 91 9.02 -8.10 -18.89
N THR A 92 9.87 -7.96 -17.89
CA THR A 92 11.07 -8.78 -17.73
C THR A 92 10.88 -9.95 -16.76
N GLY A 93 9.66 -10.17 -16.26
CA GLY A 93 9.39 -11.22 -15.29
C GLY A 93 10.08 -10.99 -13.95
N PHE A 94 10.30 -9.71 -13.61
CA PHE A 94 11.01 -9.31 -12.40
C PHE A 94 12.45 -9.79 -12.36
N ALA A 95 13.08 -9.85 -13.52
CA ALA A 95 14.48 -10.25 -13.64
C ALA A 95 15.38 -9.24 -12.94
N GLY A 96 16.62 -9.66 -12.64
CA GLY A 96 17.61 -8.77 -12.00
C GLY A 96 17.42 -8.60 -10.52
N GLY A 97 16.80 -9.57 -9.84
CA GLY A 97 16.65 -9.55 -8.38
C GLY A 97 15.60 -8.59 -7.88
N LYS A 98 14.62 -8.22 -8.71
CA LYS A 98 13.55 -7.34 -8.28
C LYS A 98 12.66 -8.08 -7.29
N LYS A 99 12.39 -7.41 -6.16
CA LYS A 99 11.70 -8.02 -5.02
C LYS A 99 10.20 -7.74 -5.03
N ASN A 100 9.50 -8.49 -4.21
CA ASN A 100 8.06 -8.27 -3.95
C ASN A 100 7.17 -8.53 -5.15
N LYS A 101 7.60 -9.45 -6.01
CA LYS A 101 6.82 -9.80 -7.21
C LYS A 101 5.39 -10.20 -6.86
N ASP A 102 5.21 -11.00 -5.79
CA ASP A 102 3.89 -11.47 -5.37
C ASP A 102 2.94 -10.31 -5.11
N LEU A 103 3.40 -9.33 -4.36
CA LEU A 103 2.57 -8.16 -4.03
C LEU A 103 2.36 -7.25 -5.24
N TRP A 104 3.41 -7.03 -6.04
CA TRP A 104 3.27 -6.19 -7.21
C TRP A 104 2.30 -6.76 -8.23
N MET A 105 2.25 -8.08 -8.39
CA MET A 105 1.29 -8.70 -9.30
C MET A 105 -0.13 -8.58 -8.77
N ARG A 106 -0.34 -8.70 -7.45
CA ARG A 106 -1.64 -8.45 -6.85
C ARG A 106 -2.08 -7.01 -7.08
N TYR A 107 -1.18 -6.06 -6.81
CA TYR A 107 -1.46 -4.64 -7.06
C TYR A 107 -1.85 -4.42 -8.53
N HIS A 108 -1.07 -4.97 -9.45
CA HIS A 108 -1.29 -4.76 -10.88
C HIS A 108 -2.69 -5.20 -11.30
N GLN A 109 -3.12 -6.37 -10.86
CA GLN A 109 -4.46 -6.89 -11.18
C GLN A 109 -5.55 -6.00 -10.62
N LEU A 110 -5.39 -5.53 -9.37
CA LEU A 110 -6.36 -4.65 -8.75
C LEU A 110 -6.42 -3.29 -9.43
N ALA A 111 -5.26 -2.74 -9.75
CA ALA A 111 -5.17 -1.39 -10.32
C ALA A 111 -5.78 -1.31 -11.71
N GLN A 112 -5.77 -2.41 -12.47
CA GLN A 112 -6.35 -2.42 -13.82
C GLN A 112 -7.87 -2.20 -13.79
N LYS A 113 -8.50 -2.46 -12.68
CA LYS A 113 -9.94 -2.27 -12.52
C LYS A 113 -10.32 -0.85 -12.16
N GLN A 114 -9.34 -0.01 -11.86
CA GLN A 114 -9.57 1.34 -11.37
C GLN A 114 -8.72 2.34 -12.15
N LYS A 115 -8.99 3.63 -11.93
CA LYS A 115 -8.16 4.71 -12.46
C LYS A 115 -7.35 5.28 -11.31
N VAL A 116 -6.16 4.77 -11.13
CA VAL A 116 -5.33 5.06 -9.95
C VAL A 116 -4.27 6.10 -10.28
N LYS A 117 -4.17 7.10 -9.41
CA LYS A 117 -3.13 8.11 -9.46
C LYS A 117 -2.46 8.18 -8.10
N PHE A 118 -1.14 8.23 -8.09
CA PHE A 118 -0.37 8.38 -6.86
C PHE A 118 0.12 9.82 -6.68
N VAL A 119 0.11 10.26 -5.42
CA VAL A 119 0.73 11.51 -5.01
C VAL A 119 1.71 11.19 -3.89
N TRP A 120 2.98 11.54 -4.11
CA TRP A 120 3.98 11.38 -3.06
C TRP A 120 3.84 12.51 -2.05
N VAL A 121 3.83 12.17 -0.76
CA VAL A 121 3.84 13.14 0.31
C VAL A 121 5.16 13.02 1.06
N ARG A 122 5.71 14.17 1.46
CA ARG A 122 6.97 14.20 2.16
C ARG A 122 6.73 13.87 3.64
N GLY A 123 7.07 12.65 4.05
CA GLY A 123 7.11 12.26 5.44
C GLY A 123 5.93 12.75 6.28
N HIS A 124 6.11 12.83 7.59
CA HIS A 124 5.02 13.04 8.52
C HIS A 124 4.58 14.50 8.70
N ALA A 125 5.32 15.46 8.16
CA ALA A 125 5.18 16.82 8.63
C ALA A 125 3.89 17.51 8.20
N ASP A 126 3.37 17.19 7.00
CA ASP A 126 2.40 18.08 6.36
C ASP A 126 1.04 17.44 6.06
N ASN A 127 0.84 16.17 6.39
CA ASN A 127 -0.42 15.51 6.06
C ASN A 127 -0.97 14.75 7.25
N PRO A 128 -2.00 15.32 7.93
CA PRO A 128 -2.58 14.68 9.13
C PRO A 128 -3.14 13.29 8.85
N MET A 129 -3.66 13.04 7.65
CA MET A 129 -4.21 11.74 7.32
C MET A 129 -3.10 10.69 7.20
N ASN A 130 -1.96 11.05 6.59
CA ASN A 130 -0.82 10.13 6.54
C ASN A 130 -0.20 9.93 7.91
N ASN A 131 -0.22 10.94 8.78
CA ASN A 131 0.20 10.78 10.17
C ASN A 131 -0.71 9.78 10.89
N ARG A 132 -2.01 9.84 10.65
CA ARG A 132 -2.94 8.86 11.22
C ARG A 132 -2.65 7.46 10.71
N CYS A 133 -2.34 7.33 9.43
CA CYS A 133 -1.98 6.03 8.85
C CYS A 133 -0.72 5.47 9.49
N ASP A 134 0.26 6.32 9.81
CA ASP A 134 1.46 5.89 10.53
C ASP A 134 1.11 5.33 11.89
N VAL A 135 0.24 5.99 12.64
CA VAL A 135 -0.21 5.50 13.94
C VAL A 135 -0.91 4.15 13.79
N LEU A 136 -1.79 4.02 12.79
CA LEU A 136 -2.46 2.75 12.53
C LEU A 136 -1.46 1.64 12.23
N ALA A 137 -0.47 1.95 11.40
CA ALA A 137 0.54 0.98 10.98
C ALA A 137 1.42 0.52 12.15
N THR A 138 1.93 1.46 12.93
CA THR A 138 2.81 1.13 14.06
C THR A 138 2.05 0.45 15.18
N THR A 139 0.81 0.86 15.44
CA THR A 139 -0.02 0.21 16.44
C THR A 139 -0.29 -1.24 16.04
N ALA A 140 -0.58 -1.49 14.76
CA ALA A 140 -0.81 -2.85 14.27
C ALA A 140 0.48 -3.68 14.38
N ALA A 141 1.63 -3.12 14.03
CA ALA A 141 2.91 -3.82 14.11
C ALA A 141 3.25 -4.23 15.53
N ASP A 142 2.87 -3.40 16.51
CA ASP A 142 3.16 -3.63 17.93
C ASP A 142 2.10 -4.50 18.61
N GLY A 143 1.05 -4.88 17.89
CA GLY A 143 -0.06 -5.64 18.43
C GLY A 143 0.25 -7.12 18.64
N ARG A 144 -0.78 -7.83 19.11
CA ARG A 144 -0.67 -9.28 19.41
C ARG A 144 -1.25 -10.17 18.32
N ASN A 145 -2.20 -9.64 17.55
CA ASN A 145 -2.88 -10.42 16.51
C ASN A 145 -2.14 -10.25 15.18
N LEU A 146 -0.91 -10.76 15.14
CA LEU A 146 -0.08 -10.61 13.95
C LEU A 146 -0.34 -11.75 12.98
N GLN A 147 -0.48 -11.39 11.73
CA GLN A 147 -0.66 -12.34 10.64
C GLN A 147 0.69 -12.82 10.13
N VAL A 148 0.66 -13.82 9.26
CA VAL A 148 1.84 -14.31 8.56
C VAL A 148 1.89 -13.65 7.19
N ASP A 149 3.01 -13.02 6.88
CA ASP A 149 3.27 -12.55 5.52
C ASP A 149 3.78 -13.75 4.73
N GLU A 150 2.85 -14.50 4.15
CA GLU A 150 3.17 -15.79 3.54
C GLU A 150 4.15 -15.67 2.39
N GLY A 151 3.98 -14.67 1.53
CA GLY A 151 4.90 -14.47 0.44
C GLY A 151 6.32 -14.23 0.90
N PHE A 152 6.48 -13.48 1.98
CA PHE A 152 7.80 -13.20 2.52
C PHE A 152 8.37 -14.40 3.28
N GLU A 153 7.57 -14.99 4.18
CA GLU A 153 8.08 -16.05 5.07
C GLU A 153 8.31 -17.36 4.32
N ASN A 154 7.47 -17.67 3.32
CA ASN A 154 7.60 -18.92 2.58
C ASN A 154 8.69 -18.88 1.52
N ASN A 155 8.95 -17.72 0.95
CA ASN A 155 9.90 -17.58 -0.15
C ASN A 155 11.15 -16.81 0.24
N GLY A 156 11.30 -16.51 1.53
CA GLY A 156 12.39 -15.69 2.00
C GLY A 156 12.22 -14.26 1.52
N GLU A 157 13.28 -13.65 1.03
CA GLU A 157 13.20 -12.29 0.50
C GLU A 157 12.67 -12.30 -0.92
N VAL A 158 11.37 -12.23 -1.06
CA VAL A 158 10.77 -12.09 -2.39
C VAL A 158 10.71 -10.66 -2.85
#